data_1de5db12e6e5fcdcd2a1cdf0bc810d36
#
_entry.id   1de5db12e6e5fcdcd2a1cdf0bc810d36
#
_cell.length_a   1.000
_cell.length_b   1.000
_cell.length_c   1.000
_cell.angle_alpha   90.00
_cell.angle_beta   90.00
_cell.angle_gamma   90.00
#
_symmetry.space_group_name_H-M   'P 1'
#
loop_
_entity.id
_entity.type
_entity.pdbx_description
1 polymer ?
#
loop_
_entity_poly.entity_id
_entity_poly.type
_entity_poly.pdbx_seq_one_letter_code
_entity_poly.pdbx_strand_id
1 'polypeptide(L)'
;IRTVDRLLGRPEGADLDLITHVPDRPGHDARYAIDSSKLRKELGWEPSLSFEDGIEKTVRWYLENEAWMDNVTSGDYQAYYKNMYR
;
A
#
# COMPACT_ATOMS: atom_id res chain seq x y z
N ILE A 1 -7.78 0.57 -4.54
CA ILE A 1 -8.61 1.47 -5.38
C ILE A 1 -10.01 1.62 -4.80
N ARG A 2 -10.76 0.54 -4.59
CA ARG A 2 -12.14 0.62 -4.08
C ARG A 2 -12.27 1.40 -2.78
N THR A 3 -11.34 1.23 -1.85
CA THR A 3 -11.31 1.98 -0.59
C THR A 3 -11.10 3.47 -0.82
N VAL A 4 -10.19 3.83 -1.73
CA VAL A 4 -9.95 5.23 -2.12
C VAL A 4 -11.21 5.84 -2.71
N ASP A 5 -11.85 5.15 -3.66
CA ASP A 5 -13.09 5.62 -4.28
C ASP A 5 -14.17 5.91 -3.24
N ARG A 6 -14.38 4.95 -2.32
CA ARG A 6 -15.37 5.10 -1.25
C ARG A 6 -15.08 6.29 -0.34
N LEU A 7 -13.83 6.45 0.10
CA LEU A 7 -13.44 7.55 0.99
C LEU A 7 -13.50 8.92 0.32
N LEU A 8 -13.33 8.98 -1.01
CA LEU A 8 -13.46 10.21 -1.80
C LEU A 8 -14.90 10.49 -2.24
N GLY A 9 -15.86 9.65 -1.86
CA GLY A 9 -17.26 9.82 -2.25
C GLY A 9 -17.57 9.47 -3.71
N ARG A 10 -16.67 8.69 -4.36
CA ARG A 10 -16.88 8.18 -5.72
C ARG A 10 -17.59 6.82 -5.68
N PRO A 11 -18.27 6.39 -6.77
CA PRO A 11 -18.78 5.03 -6.84
C PRO A 11 -17.65 4.02 -6.64
N GLU A 12 -17.86 3.02 -5.80
CA GLU A 12 -16.86 2.01 -5.50
C GLU A 12 -16.46 1.26 -6.76
N GLY A 13 -15.15 1.25 -7.07
CA GLY A 13 -14.64 0.65 -8.29
C GLY A 13 -14.60 1.56 -9.50
N ALA A 14 -14.99 2.84 -9.39
CA ALA A 14 -14.97 3.80 -10.50
C ALA A 14 -13.59 3.98 -11.12
N ASP A 15 -12.53 3.90 -10.31
CA ASP A 15 -11.14 4.08 -10.74
C ASP A 15 -10.42 2.77 -11.08
N LEU A 16 -11.12 1.63 -11.14
CA LEU A 16 -10.52 0.34 -11.53
C LEU A 16 -9.95 0.36 -12.96
N ASP A 17 -10.50 1.19 -13.83
CA ASP A 17 -10.02 1.36 -15.21
C ASP A 17 -8.61 1.97 -15.30
N LEU A 18 -8.10 2.54 -14.20
CA LEU A 18 -6.73 3.04 -14.13
C LEU A 18 -5.69 1.90 -14.00
N ILE A 19 -6.13 0.67 -13.74
CA ILE A 19 -5.23 -0.48 -13.64
C ILE A 19 -4.71 -0.86 -15.02
N THR A 20 -3.39 -0.87 -15.18
CA THR A 20 -2.74 -1.33 -16.40
C THR A 20 -1.86 -2.52 -16.07
N HIS A 21 -2.10 -3.64 -16.73
CA HIS A 21 -1.27 -4.84 -16.58
C HIS A 21 -0.01 -4.71 -17.42
N VAL A 22 1.12 -5.00 -16.82
CA VAL A 22 2.43 -4.95 -17.47
C VAL A 22 3.10 -6.32 -17.39
N PRO A 23 4.10 -6.63 -18.27
CA PRO A 23 4.86 -7.87 -18.16
C PRO A 23 5.52 -7.99 -16.78
N ASP A 24 5.45 -9.18 -16.21
CA ASP A 24 6.07 -9.47 -14.92
C ASP A 24 7.61 -9.57 -15.05
N ARG A 25 8.31 -9.30 -13.96
CA ARG A 25 9.77 -9.47 -13.93
C ARG A 25 10.15 -10.95 -13.79
N PRO A 26 11.26 -11.41 -14.40
CA PRO A 26 11.75 -12.75 -14.18
C PRO A 26 12.08 -13.01 -12.70
N GLY A 27 11.70 -14.19 -12.20
CA GLY A 27 11.95 -14.57 -10.80
C GLY A 27 11.11 -13.86 -9.76
N HIS A 28 10.02 -13.22 -10.18
CA HIS A 28 9.09 -12.60 -9.24
C HIS A 28 8.33 -13.66 -8.43
N ASP A 29 8.29 -13.49 -7.11
CA ASP A 29 7.54 -14.39 -6.24
C ASP A 29 6.04 -14.32 -6.54
N ALA A 30 5.41 -15.49 -6.68
CA ALA A 30 3.97 -15.56 -6.96
C ALA A 30 3.13 -15.11 -5.77
N ARG A 31 3.64 -15.31 -4.54
CA ARG A 31 2.89 -14.98 -3.33
C ARG A 31 3.79 -14.85 -2.12
N TYR A 32 3.50 -13.87 -1.27
CA TYR A 32 4.01 -13.79 0.09
C TYR A 32 2.87 -14.16 1.05
N ALA A 33 3.07 -15.16 1.89
CA ALA A 33 2.08 -15.58 2.87
C ALA A 33 2.81 -16.03 4.13
N ILE A 34 2.71 -15.23 5.20
CA ILE A 34 3.30 -15.54 6.49
C ILE A 34 2.23 -16.18 7.37
N ASP A 35 2.57 -17.34 7.95
CA ASP A 35 1.74 -18.02 8.94
C ASP A 35 2.18 -17.58 10.34
N SER A 36 1.31 -16.86 11.04
CA SER A 36 1.54 -16.37 12.40
C SER A 36 1.01 -17.29 13.50
N SER A 37 0.64 -18.53 13.17
CA SER A 37 0.01 -19.46 14.13
C SER A 37 0.84 -19.74 15.37
N LYS A 38 2.15 -19.93 15.21
CA LYS A 38 3.08 -20.16 16.32
C LYS A 38 3.14 -18.96 17.27
N LEU A 39 3.23 -17.76 16.72
CA LEU A 39 3.25 -16.52 17.49
C LEU A 39 1.97 -16.37 18.31
N ARG A 40 0.84 -16.67 17.74
CA ARG A 40 -0.46 -16.60 18.42
C ARG A 40 -0.57 -17.62 19.55
N LYS A 41 -0.16 -18.86 19.29
CA LYS A 41 -0.26 -19.96 20.27
C LYS A 41 0.69 -19.79 21.44
N GLU A 42 1.94 -19.42 21.17
CA GLU A 42 2.98 -19.39 22.20
C GLU A 42 3.02 -18.07 22.97
N LEU A 43 2.71 -16.95 22.33
CA LEU A 43 2.80 -15.62 22.96
C LEU A 43 1.43 -14.95 23.16
N GLY A 44 0.33 -15.60 22.76
CA GLY A 44 -1.01 -15.03 22.87
C GLY A 44 -1.20 -13.74 22.05
N TRP A 45 -0.35 -13.52 21.06
CA TRP A 45 -0.44 -12.34 20.22
C TRP A 45 -1.58 -12.46 19.20
N GLU A 46 -2.27 -11.36 18.98
CA GLU A 46 -3.26 -11.23 17.92
C GLU A 46 -3.11 -9.89 17.19
N PRO A 47 -3.44 -9.81 15.89
CA PRO A 47 -3.48 -8.53 15.20
C PRO A 47 -4.48 -7.57 15.88
N SER A 48 -4.08 -6.33 16.10
CA SER A 48 -4.95 -5.32 16.72
C SER A 48 -6.01 -4.78 15.76
N LEU A 49 -5.80 -4.93 14.44
CA LEU A 49 -6.72 -4.51 13.39
C LEU A 49 -6.91 -5.61 12.36
N SER A 50 -8.14 -5.77 11.84
CA SER A 50 -8.38 -6.57 10.64
C SER A 50 -7.72 -5.92 9.42
N PHE A 51 -7.54 -6.69 8.33
CA PHE A 51 -7.03 -6.13 7.09
C PHE A 51 -7.94 -5.02 6.56
N GLU A 52 -9.24 -5.22 6.60
CA GLU A 52 -10.24 -4.28 6.11
C GLU A 52 -10.17 -2.94 6.86
N ASP A 53 -10.12 -2.99 8.17
CA ASP A 53 -10.01 -1.79 9.01
C ASP A 53 -8.64 -1.13 8.85
N GLY A 54 -7.60 -1.93 8.79
CA GLY A 54 -6.21 -1.45 8.62
C GLY A 54 -5.99 -0.77 7.28
N ILE A 55 -6.50 -1.33 6.19
CA ILE A 55 -6.33 -0.71 4.87
C ILE A 55 -7.12 0.60 4.76
N GLU A 56 -8.31 0.68 5.34
CA GLU A 56 -9.09 1.92 5.37
C GLU A 56 -8.36 3.01 6.14
N LYS A 57 -7.84 2.69 7.32
CA LYS A 57 -7.07 3.61 8.14
C LYS A 57 -5.82 4.12 7.43
N THR A 58 -5.11 3.23 6.73
CA THR A 58 -3.92 3.57 5.96
C THR A 58 -4.25 4.49 4.80
N VAL A 59 -5.26 4.18 4.01
CA VAL A 59 -5.68 5.02 2.88
C VAL A 59 -6.14 6.39 3.38
N ARG A 60 -6.94 6.44 4.44
CA ARG A 60 -7.38 7.69 5.05
C ARG A 60 -6.20 8.57 5.47
N TRP A 61 -5.18 7.97 6.06
CA TRP A 61 -3.97 8.69 6.44
C TRP A 61 -3.30 9.35 5.23
N TYR A 62 -3.14 8.62 4.13
CA TYR A 62 -2.56 9.19 2.91
C TYR A 62 -3.40 10.32 2.33
N LEU A 63 -4.71 10.19 2.33
CA LEU A 63 -5.61 11.25 1.84
C LEU A 63 -5.56 12.52 2.72
N GLU A 64 -5.29 12.36 4.00
CA GLU A 64 -5.17 13.47 4.96
C GLU A 64 -3.76 14.08 5.02
N ASN A 65 -2.76 13.43 4.42
CA ASN A 65 -1.35 13.84 4.46
C ASN A 65 -0.76 14.02 3.05
N GLU A 66 -1.48 14.68 2.17
CA GLU A 66 -1.04 14.92 0.78
C GLU A 66 0.27 15.69 0.71
N ALA A 67 0.46 16.69 1.57
CA ALA A 67 1.71 17.46 1.63
C ALA A 67 2.93 16.59 1.92
N TRP A 68 2.78 15.57 2.77
CA TRP A 68 3.84 14.60 3.02
C TRP A 68 4.13 13.75 1.78
N MET A 69 3.10 13.29 1.09
CA MET A 69 3.26 12.54 -0.17
C MET A 69 3.97 13.37 -1.23
N ASP A 70 3.55 14.61 -1.41
CA ASP A 70 4.14 15.52 -2.38
C ASP A 70 5.62 15.75 -2.10
N ASN A 71 6.00 15.90 -0.84
CA ASN A 71 7.39 16.05 -0.43
C ASN A 71 8.22 14.80 -0.72
N VAL A 72 7.69 13.61 -0.42
CA VAL A 72 8.39 12.33 -0.66
C VAL A 72 8.54 12.03 -2.15
N THR A 73 7.53 12.35 -2.95
CA THR A 73 7.51 12.10 -4.40
C THR A 73 8.10 13.24 -5.22
N SER A 74 8.51 14.33 -4.59
CA SER A 74 9.16 15.47 -5.26
C SER A 74 10.49 15.08 -5.91
N GLY A 75 11.02 15.96 -6.75
CA GLY A 75 12.26 15.73 -7.48
C GLY A 75 13.50 15.41 -6.63
N ASP A 76 13.51 15.79 -5.37
CA ASP A 76 14.63 15.56 -4.46
C ASP A 76 14.92 14.08 -4.26
N TYR A 77 13.88 13.26 -4.10
CA TYR A 77 14.01 11.82 -4.01
C TYR A 77 14.60 11.22 -5.30
N GLN A 78 14.16 11.69 -6.44
CA GLN A 78 14.68 11.23 -7.74
C GLN A 78 16.13 11.62 -7.95
N ALA A 79 16.52 12.83 -7.53
CA ALA A 79 17.90 13.30 -7.58
C ALA A 79 18.82 12.45 -6.69
N TYR A 80 18.37 12.15 -5.48
CA TYR A 80 19.07 11.26 -4.57
C TYR A 80 19.30 9.85 -5.18
N TYR A 81 18.27 9.30 -5.79
CA TYR A 81 18.34 7.97 -6.43
C TYR A 81 19.31 7.95 -7.59
N LYS A 82 19.28 8.96 -8.45
CA LYS A 82 20.23 9.10 -9.57
C LYS A 82 21.69 9.21 -9.09
N ASN A 83 21.93 9.88 -7.97
CA ASN A 83 23.26 10.05 -7.42
C ASN A 83 23.78 8.78 -6.75
N MET A 84 22.93 7.97 -6.16
CA MET A 84 23.31 6.73 -5.47
C MET A 84 23.52 5.53 -6.40
N TYR A 85 22.82 5.48 -7.52
CA TYR A 85 22.80 4.32 -8.43
C TYR A 85 23.33 4.64 -9.84
N ARG A 86 24.32 5.49 -9.89
CA ARG A 86 25.05 5.77 -11.13
C ARG A 86 25.87 4.56 -11.58
#